data_283d732af21256fff83cc454cd503733
#
_entry.id   283d732af21256fff83cc454cd503733
#
_cell.length_a   1.000
_cell.length_b   1.000
_cell.length_c   1.000
_cell.angle_alpha   90.00
_cell.angle_beta   90.00
_cell.angle_gamma   90.00
#
_symmetry.space_group_name_H-M   'P 1'
#
loop_
_entity.id
_entity.type
_entity.pdbx_description
1 polymer ?
#
loop_
_entity_poly.entity_id
_entity_poly.type
_entity_poly.pdbx_seq_one_letter_code
_entity_poly.pdbx_strand_id
1 'polypeptide(L)'
;MRYRPPLIVILIIIAAGRLAYIAWAPIDLSPDEAHYWEWSRRLALSYYSKGPLMAYVIAFFTALFGDTAFGVRAGAVVFSAAFPYLAYLLGIETSAGEKAGFYAALAVNAVPLFSIGSILMTTDVLLIFFWLASVYSVNRAVSGRAGWWYAAGVFSGLGFLAKYSMALIYPCVFSFLLFSIKERGWLKRKEPYLALLIGLVVSSPVLIWNIQNGLVTMKHTLGQIQGGEGAGSIISFLEFTASQAGLLTPFILAVLIYGMWRSLKSGLKEKDSGLLLIFFTSAPVLTFFLIKSLHAKVQANWAAISYAALFPAAVWAFMKAYESYGDKGKALLKGLAFAAVFLAIAVSFAAYFPWLIEPVVKKDLFSRPPFNRVTGWRELGAKVSDVSAELEKNSKTFIMSDTYQITSELAMYTKGRPIAYNINTGSRRMNQYDLWPSFNELYGYSAVYVKGGDAGIEHMVAASFDRCEKELFKVHYRGRPVKAMSIFRCYNFKGLKEAPNPERF
;
A
#
# COMPACT_ATOMS: atom_id res chain seq x y z
N MET A 1 -7.49 -32.09 -7.56
CA MET A 1 -6.69 -31.02 -6.91
C MET A 1 -6.30 -31.48 -5.49
N ARG A 2 -5.14 -32.09 -5.40
CA ARG A 2 -4.61 -32.70 -4.14
C ARG A 2 -4.22 -31.67 -3.09
N TYR A 3 -3.68 -30.52 -3.53
CA TYR A 3 -3.14 -29.51 -2.63
C TYR A 3 -4.17 -28.44 -2.23
N ARG A 4 -5.35 -28.41 -2.84
CA ARG A 4 -6.38 -27.39 -2.57
C ARG A 4 -6.92 -27.42 -1.13
N PRO A 5 -7.34 -28.57 -0.56
CA PRO A 5 -7.88 -28.58 0.81
C PRO A 5 -6.85 -28.14 1.85
N PRO A 6 -5.60 -28.69 1.90
CA PRO A 6 -4.62 -28.23 2.87
C PRO A 6 -4.23 -26.76 2.68
N LEU A 7 -4.18 -26.23 1.45
CA LEU A 7 -3.91 -24.82 1.22
C LEU A 7 -4.98 -23.94 1.84
N ILE A 8 -6.26 -24.23 1.62
CA ILE A 8 -7.37 -23.44 2.18
C ILE A 8 -7.27 -23.42 3.71
N VAL A 9 -7.02 -24.55 4.35
CA VAL A 9 -6.84 -24.61 5.82
C VAL A 9 -5.67 -23.73 6.28
N ILE A 10 -4.52 -23.80 5.61
CA ILE A 10 -3.34 -22.99 5.95
C ILE A 10 -3.66 -21.51 5.77
N LEU A 11 -4.31 -21.12 4.67
CA LEU A 11 -4.66 -19.69 4.43
C LEU A 11 -5.65 -19.17 5.47
N ILE A 12 -6.61 -19.99 5.91
CA ILE A 12 -7.54 -19.62 6.99
C ILE A 12 -6.78 -19.45 8.31
N ILE A 13 -5.85 -20.35 8.65
CA ILE A 13 -5.05 -20.24 9.88
C ILE A 13 -4.21 -18.93 9.85
N ILE A 14 -3.55 -18.65 8.72
CA ILE A 14 -2.76 -17.41 8.56
C ILE A 14 -3.66 -16.17 8.69
N ALA A 15 -4.83 -16.17 8.04
CA ALA A 15 -5.78 -15.07 8.12
C ALA A 15 -6.29 -14.88 9.56
N ALA A 16 -6.64 -15.96 10.26
CA ALA A 16 -7.06 -15.92 11.66
C ALA A 16 -5.95 -15.37 12.57
N GLY A 17 -4.71 -15.78 12.37
CA GLY A 17 -3.55 -15.24 13.10
C GLY A 17 -3.35 -13.74 12.85
N ARG A 18 -3.51 -13.27 11.61
CA ARG A 18 -3.46 -11.84 11.26
C ARG A 18 -4.62 -11.06 11.87
N LEU A 19 -5.84 -11.60 11.85
CA LEU A 19 -7.00 -10.99 12.50
C LEU A 19 -6.77 -10.88 14.03
N ALA A 20 -6.25 -11.92 14.66
CA ALA A 20 -5.90 -11.89 16.09
C ALA A 20 -4.82 -10.83 16.37
N TYR A 21 -3.81 -10.71 15.50
CA TYR A 21 -2.76 -9.69 15.64
C TYR A 21 -3.32 -8.27 15.55
N ILE A 22 -4.15 -7.96 14.55
CA ILE A 22 -4.74 -6.61 14.43
C ILE A 22 -5.78 -6.33 15.51
N ALA A 23 -6.46 -7.36 16.07
CA ALA A 23 -7.36 -7.22 17.21
C ALA A 23 -6.61 -6.91 18.51
N TRP A 24 -5.45 -7.53 18.72
CA TRP A 24 -4.55 -7.18 19.82
C TRP A 24 -4.02 -5.75 19.66
N ALA A 25 -3.95 -5.24 18.44
CA ALA A 25 -3.54 -3.89 18.07
C ALA A 25 -2.26 -3.41 18.79
N PRO A 26 -1.14 -4.14 18.65
CA PRO A 26 0.10 -3.82 19.35
C PRO A 26 0.77 -2.55 18.82
N ILE A 27 0.39 -2.12 17.62
CA ILE A 27 0.85 -0.90 16.94
C ILE A 27 -0.36 -0.03 16.54
N ASP A 28 -0.17 1.28 16.59
CA ASP A 28 -1.16 2.25 16.12
C ASP A 28 -1.34 2.19 14.60
N LEU A 29 -2.35 2.87 14.05
CA LEU A 29 -2.43 3.07 12.61
C LEU A 29 -1.21 3.85 12.14
N SER A 30 -0.81 3.63 10.90
CA SER A 30 0.12 4.54 10.24
C SER A 30 -0.61 5.81 9.80
N PRO A 31 0.09 6.96 9.63
CA PRO A 31 -0.55 8.19 9.18
C PRO A 31 -1.33 8.05 7.86
N ASP A 32 -0.86 7.20 6.95
CA ASP A 32 -1.58 6.93 5.71
C ASP A 32 -2.88 6.15 5.97
N GLU A 33 -2.88 5.15 6.88
CA GLU A 33 -4.10 4.42 7.25
C GLU A 33 -5.12 5.34 7.94
N ALA A 34 -4.67 6.20 8.87
CA ALA A 34 -5.51 7.18 9.53
C ALA A 34 -6.10 8.19 8.53
N HIS A 35 -5.30 8.63 7.54
CA HIS A 35 -5.76 9.51 6.48
C HIS A 35 -6.80 8.85 5.56
N TYR A 36 -6.60 7.60 5.18
CA TYR A 36 -7.60 6.84 4.40
C TYR A 36 -8.87 6.56 5.21
N TRP A 37 -8.75 6.39 6.53
CA TRP A 37 -9.92 6.31 7.40
C TRP A 37 -10.70 7.64 7.42
N GLU A 38 -10.05 8.80 7.43
CA GLU A 38 -10.76 10.07 7.30
C GLU A 38 -11.47 10.20 5.95
N TRP A 39 -10.90 9.67 4.86
CA TRP A 39 -11.59 9.61 3.57
C TRP A 39 -12.85 8.73 3.66
N SER A 40 -12.79 7.63 4.39
CA SER A 40 -13.95 6.73 4.56
C SER A 40 -15.13 7.37 5.31
N ARG A 41 -14.88 8.40 6.09
CA ARG A 41 -15.93 9.21 6.74
C ARG A 41 -16.61 10.21 5.80
N ARG A 42 -16.02 10.47 4.62
CA ARG A 42 -16.47 11.44 3.63
C ARG A 42 -16.33 10.84 2.23
N LEU A 43 -17.20 9.83 1.96
CA LEU A 43 -17.14 9.09 0.70
C LEU A 43 -17.31 10.00 -0.51
N ALA A 44 -16.40 9.88 -1.47
CA ALA A 44 -16.36 10.64 -2.70
C ALA A 44 -15.98 9.73 -3.88
N LEU A 45 -16.22 10.20 -5.11
CA LEU A 45 -15.90 9.43 -6.33
C LEU A 45 -14.39 9.29 -6.57
N SER A 46 -13.57 10.14 -5.96
CA SER A 46 -12.11 10.04 -5.89
C SER A 46 -11.57 10.96 -4.80
N TYR A 47 -10.25 10.98 -4.63
CA TYR A 47 -9.55 11.83 -3.67
C TYR A 47 -8.31 12.44 -4.32
N TYR A 48 -7.71 13.43 -3.66
CA TYR A 48 -6.57 14.20 -4.16
C TYR A 48 -5.47 13.34 -4.81
N SER A 49 -5.06 12.25 -4.18
CA SER A 49 -3.87 11.49 -4.60
C SER A 49 -4.14 10.04 -5.02
N LYS A 50 -5.34 9.51 -4.76
CA LYS A 50 -5.69 8.08 -4.97
C LYS A 50 -7.16 7.93 -5.38
N GLY A 51 -7.48 6.78 -5.95
CA GLY A 51 -8.85 6.39 -6.22
C GLY A 51 -9.66 6.07 -4.95
N PRO A 52 -10.98 5.91 -5.07
CA PRO A 52 -11.90 5.85 -3.93
C PRO A 52 -11.99 4.47 -3.27
N LEU A 53 -11.54 3.40 -3.91
CA LEU A 53 -11.82 2.03 -3.45
C LEU A 53 -11.28 1.76 -2.05
N MET A 54 -10.12 2.35 -1.69
CA MET A 54 -9.55 2.24 -0.35
C MET A 54 -10.52 2.76 0.71
N ALA A 55 -11.07 3.95 0.50
CA ALA A 55 -12.03 4.55 1.43
C ALA A 55 -13.32 3.73 1.52
N TYR A 56 -13.80 3.18 0.40
CA TYR A 56 -15.00 2.33 0.39
C TYR A 56 -14.81 1.03 1.16
N VAL A 57 -13.63 0.39 1.01
CA VAL A 57 -13.31 -0.82 1.77
C VAL A 57 -13.20 -0.52 3.26
N ILE A 58 -12.52 0.57 3.65
CA ILE A 58 -12.44 0.97 5.06
C ILE A 58 -13.83 1.27 5.61
N ALA A 59 -14.66 2.05 4.89
CA ALA A 59 -16.03 2.37 5.32
C ALA A 59 -16.86 1.11 5.55
N PHE A 60 -16.76 0.12 4.67
CA PHE A 60 -17.47 -1.15 4.83
C PHE A 60 -17.04 -1.88 6.12
N PHE A 61 -15.75 -2.02 6.35
CA PHE A 61 -15.26 -2.76 7.52
C PHE A 61 -15.43 -1.97 8.84
N THR A 62 -15.31 -0.65 8.81
CA THR A 62 -15.58 0.18 10.01
C THR A 62 -17.07 0.23 10.35
N ALA A 63 -17.96 0.15 9.37
CA ALA A 63 -19.40 -0.01 9.63
C ALA A 63 -19.72 -1.34 10.35
N LEU A 64 -18.95 -2.41 10.12
CA LEU A 64 -19.14 -3.71 10.77
C LEU A 64 -18.44 -3.81 12.14
N PHE A 65 -17.23 -3.24 12.27
CA PHE A 65 -16.35 -3.46 13.42
C PHE A 65 -16.03 -2.17 14.20
N GLY A 66 -16.69 -1.07 13.85
CA GLY A 66 -16.46 0.25 14.44
C GLY A 66 -15.19 0.93 13.92
N ASP A 67 -15.06 2.21 14.24
CA ASP A 67 -13.90 3.06 13.91
C ASP A 67 -12.70 2.70 14.80
N THR A 68 -12.14 1.54 14.60
CA THR A 68 -11.01 0.99 15.35
C THR A 68 -9.87 0.63 14.42
N ALA A 69 -8.67 0.46 14.95
CA ALA A 69 -7.55 -0.06 14.14
C ALA A 69 -7.88 -1.43 13.51
N PHE A 70 -8.68 -2.26 14.21
CA PHE A 70 -9.19 -3.51 13.65
C PHE A 70 -10.12 -3.26 12.45
N GLY A 71 -11.14 -2.39 12.61
CA GLY A 71 -12.08 -2.08 11.52
C GLY A 71 -11.36 -1.54 10.29
N VAL A 72 -10.40 -0.63 10.47
CA VAL A 72 -9.59 -0.07 9.36
C VAL A 72 -8.78 -1.16 8.65
N ARG A 73 -8.18 -2.11 9.38
CA ARG A 73 -7.23 -3.12 8.85
C ARG A 73 -7.90 -4.44 8.41
N ALA A 74 -9.13 -4.72 8.82
CA ALA A 74 -9.79 -5.99 8.51
C ALA A 74 -9.86 -6.28 7.01
N GLY A 75 -10.11 -5.25 6.19
CA GLY A 75 -10.09 -5.35 4.73
C GLY A 75 -8.74 -5.81 4.19
N ALA A 76 -7.63 -5.33 4.74
CA ALA A 76 -6.29 -5.74 4.32
C ALA A 76 -6.08 -7.25 4.53
N VAL A 77 -6.51 -7.79 5.67
CA VAL A 77 -6.40 -9.22 5.95
C VAL A 77 -7.25 -10.05 4.99
N VAL A 78 -8.48 -9.63 4.69
CA VAL A 78 -9.37 -10.34 3.75
C VAL A 78 -8.76 -10.39 2.34
N PHE A 79 -8.35 -9.27 1.79
CA PHE A 79 -7.75 -9.23 0.44
C PHE A 79 -6.40 -9.95 0.39
N SER A 80 -5.59 -9.86 1.45
CA SER A 80 -4.30 -10.54 1.53
C SER A 80 -4.42 -12.06 1.75
N ALA A 81 -5.52 -12.55 2.25
CA ALA A 81 -5.80 -13.99 2.30
C ALA A 81 -6.24 -14.53 0.92
N ALA A 82 -6.89 -13.69 0.12
CA ALA A 82 -7.43 -14.10 -1.18
C ALA A 82 -6.37 -14.15 -2.30
N PHE A 83 -5.41 -13.21 -2.35
CA PHE A 83 -4.47 -13.20 -3.47
C PHE A 83 -3.46 -14.37 -3.52
N PRO A 84 -2.98 -14.99 -2.42
CA PRO A 84 -2.21 -16.23 -2.49
C PRO A 84 -3.00 -17.38 -3.10
N TYR A 85 -4.31 -17.43 -2.86
CA TYR A 85 -5.17 -18.40 -3.50
C TYR A 85 -5.30 -18.18 -5.01
N LEU A 86 -5.34 -16.90 -5.46
CA LEU A 86 -5.27 -16.57 -6.90
C LEU A 86 -3.93 -17.00 -7.52
N ALA A 87 -2.82 -16.84 -6.81
CA ALA A 87 -1.51 -17.32 -7.27
C ALA A 87 -1.50 -18.86 -7.42
N TYR A 88 -2.11 -19.59 -6.48
CA TYR A 88 -2.32 -21.03 -6.59
C TYR A 88 -3.14 -21.41 -7.84
N LEU A 89 -4.26 -20.72 -8.06
CA LEU A 89 -5.12 -20.96 -9.23
C LEU A 89 -4.37 -20.65 -10.54
N LEU A 90 -3.58 -19.58 -10.59
CA LEU A 90 -2.76 -19.27 -11.76
C LEU A 90 -1.71 -20.36 -12.01
N GLY A 91 -1.12 -20.94 -10.96
CA GLY A 91 -0.24 -22.09 -11.10
C GLY A 91 -0.91 -23.31 -11.73
N ILE A 92 -2.16 -23.60 -11.34
CA ILE A 92 -2.95 -24.73 -11.91
C ILE A 92 -3.28 -24.51 -13.38
N GLU A 93 -3.65 -23.29 -13.75
CA GLU A 93 -4.11 -22.94 -15.10
C GLU A 93 -2.93 -22.68 -16.06
N THR A 94 -1.69 -22.78 -15.60
CA THR A 94 -0.47 -22.64 -16.40
C THR A 94 0.35 -23.93 -16.32
N SER A 95 1.37 -24.05 -17.16
CA SER A 95 2.30 -25.19 -17.11
C SER A 95 3.12 -25.27 -15.82
N ALA A 96 3.01 -24.27 -14.92
CA ALA A 96 3.62 -24.35 -13.60
C ALA A 96 3.05 -25.52 -12.77
N GLY A 97 1.75 -25.77 -12.86
CA GLY A 97 1.07 -26.90 -12.24
C GLY A 97 0.67 -26.65 -10.78
N GLU A 98 -0.16 -27.57 -10.26
CA GLU A 98 -0.77 -27.46 -8.93
C GLU A 98 0.27 -27.39 -7.79
N LYS A 99 1.33 -28.19 -7.87
CA LYS A 99 2.37 -28.24 -6.83
C LYS A 99 3.14 -26.92 -6.74
N ALA A 100 3.51 -26.35 -7.89
CA ALA A 100 4.18 -25.05 -7.91
C ALA A 100 3.25 -23.93 -7.42
N GLY A 101 1.99 -23.95 -7.81
CA GLY A 101 0.97 -23.02 -7.30
C GLY A 101 0.82 -23.09 -5.78
N PHE A 102 0.82 -24.29 -5.20
CA PHE A 102 0.74 -24.50 -3.74
C PHE A 102 1.94 -23.85 -3.02
N TYR A 103 3.17 -24.18 -3.43
CA TYR A 103 4.35 -23.60 -2.80
C TYR A 103 4.48 -22.08 -3.08
N ALA A 104 4.00 -21.59 -4.22
CA ALA A 104 3.92 -20.17 -4.51
C ALA A 104 3.01 -19.42 -3.52
N ALA A 105 1.83 -19.97 -3.24
CA ALA A 105 0.91 -19.39 -2.27
C ALA A 105 1.49 -19.35 -0.85
N LEU A 106 2.27 -20.35 -0.45
CA LEU A 106 2.98 -20.37 0.83
C LEU A 106 4.13 -19.33 0.85
N ALA A 107 4.95 -19.31 -0.22
CA ALA A 107 6.08 -18.38 -0.33
C ALA A 107 5.64 -16.91 -0.28
N VAL A 108 4.55 -16.57 -0.95
CA VAL A 108 3.94 -15.24 -0.89
C VAL A 108 3.61 -14.82 0.54
N ASN A 109 3.06 -15.71 1.36
CA ASN A 109 2.75 -15.41 2.77
C ASN A 109 3.99 -15.27 3.66
N ALA A 110 5.11 -15.91 3.31
CA ALA A 110 6.35 -15.84 4.07
C ALA A 110 7.17 -14.57 3.77
N VAL A 111 7.08 -14.05 2.54
CA VAL A 111 7.90 -12.92 2.06
C VAL A 111 7.51 -11.62 2.77
N PRO A 112 8.48 -10.85 3.33
CA PRO A 112 8.21 -9.63 4.10
C PRO A 112 7.32 -8.62 3.38
N LEU A 113 7.55 -8.40 2.07
CA LEU A 113 6.77 -7.48 1.24
C LEU A 113 5.25 -7.73 1.36
N PHE A 114 4.82 -8.98 1.25
CA PHE A 114 3.41 -9.34 1.27
C PHE A 114 2.92 -9.66 2.69
N SER A 115 3.77 -10.24 3.52
CA SER A 115 3.43 -10.58 4.91
C SER A 115 3.14 -9.30 5.71
N ILE A 116 4.06 -8.33 5.73
CA ILE A 116 3.88 -7.06 6.45
C ILE A 116 2.74 -6.24 5.82
N GLY A 117 2.70 -6.17 4.47
CA GLY A 117 1.61 -5.49 3.76
C GLY A 117 0.22 -6.04 4.04
N SER A 118 0.12 -7.28 4.53
CA SER A 118 -1.17 -7.94 4.78
C SER A 118 -1.92 -7.46 6.03
N ILE A 119 -1.25 -6.77 6.93
CA ILE A 119 -1.86 -6.21 8.16
C ILE A 119 -1.99 -4.68 8.11
N LEU A 120 -1.55 -4.06 7.04
CA LEU A 120 -1.63 -2.62 6.85
C LEU A 120 -2.62 -2.30 5.73
N MET A 121 -3.60 -1.44 6.01
CA MET A 121 -4.57 -1.03 5.00
C MET A 121 -3.96 0.03 4.08
N THR A 122 -3.30 -0.46 3.03
CA THR A 122 -2.66 0.36 1.99
C THR A 122 -3.27 0.10 0.62
N THR A 123 -3.09 1.02 -0.31
CA THR A 123 -3.56 0.85 -1.70
C THR A 123 -2.94 -0.37 -2.38
N ASP A 124 -1.77 -0.83 -1.91
CA ASP A 124 -1.06 -1.95 -2.53
C ASP A 124 -1.76 -3.29 -2.33
N VAL A 125 -2.37 -3.53 -1.17
CA VAL A 125 -3.06 -4.82 -0.91
C VAL A 125 -4.23 -5.02 -1.88
N LEU A 126 -5.01 -3.97 -2.15
CA LEU A 126 -6.08 -4.02 -3.13
C LEU A 126 -5.55 -4.13 -4.56
N LEU A 127 -4.54 -3.33 -4.90
CA LEU A 127 -3.90 -3.35 -6.20
C LEU A 127 -3.35 -4.75 -6.54
N ILE A 128 -2.62 -5.39 -5.63
CA ILE A 128 -2.03 -6.72 -5.83
C ILE A 128 -3.13 -7.77 -6.07
N PHE A 129 -4.19 -7.72 -5.29
CA PHE A 129 -5.32 -8.62 -5.47
C PHE A 129 -5.96 -8.45 -6.85
N PHE A 130 -6.32 -7.22 -7.25
CA PHE A 130 -6.96 -6.96 -8.53
C PHE A 130 -6.03 -7.15 -9.73
N TRP A 131 -4.74 -6.89 -9.56
CA TRP A 131 -3.73 -7.22 -10.57
C TRP A 131 -3.72 -8.71 -10.86
N LEU A 132 -3.59 -9.52 -9.83
CA LEU A 132 -3.54 -10.97 -9.97
C LEU A 132 -4.87 -11.55 -10.47
N ALA A 133 -6.01 -11.00 -10.02
CA ALA A 133 -7.33 -11.36 -10.53
C ALA A 133 -7.48 -11.04 -12.02
N SER A 134 -6.95 -9.91 -12.49
CA SER A 134 -6.92 -9.55 -13.90
C SER A 134 -6.04 -10.50 -14.72
N VAL A 135 -4.81 -10.79 -14.25
CA VAL A 135 -3.90 -11.74 -14.91
C VAL A 135 -4.52 -13.13 -14.99
N TYR A 136 -5.09 -13.61 -13.91
CA TYR A 136 -5.81 -14.89 -13.89
C TYR A 136 -6.97 -14.90 -14.90
N SER A 137 -7.75 -13.82 -14.96
CA SER A 137 -8.89 -13.69 -15.89
C SER A 137 -8.43 -13.69 -17.34
N VAL A 138 -7.37 -12.96 -17.68
CA VAL A 138 -6.76 -12.98 -19.01
C VAL A 138 -6.28 -14.39 -19.38
N ASN A 139 -5.59 -15.09 -18.45
CA ASN A 139 -5.14 -16.47 -18.67
C ASN A 139 -6.32 -17.41 -18.99
N ARG A 140 -7.41 -17.28 -18.24
CA ARG A 140 -8.65 -18.07 -18.49
C ARG A 140 -9.28 -17.72 -19.82
N ALA A 141 -9.28 -16.45 -20.19
CA ALA A 141 -9.87 -15.98 -21.46
C ALA A 141 -9.13 -16.55 -22.66
N VAL A 142 -7.79 -16.46 -22.69
CA VAL A 142 -6.99 -16.99 -23.80
C VAL A 142 -6.98 -18.53 -23.83
N SER A 143 -7.24 -19.19 -22.71
CA SER A 143 -7.41 -20.65 -22.63
C SER A 143 -8.78 -21.14 -23.14
N GLY A 144 -9.50 -20.37 -23.95
CA GLY A 144 -10.75 -20.73 -24.62
C GLY A 144 -12.03 -20.31 -23.92
N ARG A 145 -11.96 -19.57 -22.81
CA ARG A 145 -13.12 -19.09 -22.05
C ARG A 145 -13.31 -17.58 -22.23
N ALA A 146 -13.62 -17.15 -23.45
CA ALA A 146 -13.66 -15.74 -23.87
C ALA A 146 -14.40 -14.78 -22.91
N GLY A 147 -15.46 -15.23 -22.22
CA GLY A 147 -16.19 -14.40 -21.24
C GLY A 147 -15.33 -13.86 -20.08
N TRP A 148 -14.17 -14.50 -19.79
CA TRP A 148 -13.26 -14.01 -18.76
C TRP A 148 -12.55 -12.68 -19.12
N TRP A 149 -12.58 -12.26 -20.40
CA TRP A 149 -12.15 -10.92 -20.77
C TRP A 149 -12.97 -9.84 -20.03
N TYR A 150 -14.27 -10.04 -19.89
CA TYR A 150 -15.12 -9.07 -19.18
C TYR A 150 -14.77 -9.01 -17.69
N ALA A 151 -14.48 -10.15 -17.08
CA ALA A 151 -13.98 -10.17 -15.69
C ALA A 151 -12.62 -9.46 -15.57
N ALA A 152 -11.70 -9.64 -16.52
CA ALA A 152 -10.44 -8.90 -16.56
C ALA A 152 -10.67 -7.38 -16.64
N GLY A 153 -11.67 -6.93 -17.43
CA GLY A 153 -12.07 -5.53 -17.49
C GLY A 153 -12.57 -5.00 -16.14
N VAL A 154 -13.47 -5.73 -15.48
CA VAL A 154 -13.98 -5.34 -14.15
C VAL A 154 -12.85 -5.27 -13.13
N PHE A 155 -12.00 -6.30 -13.03
CA PHE A 155 -10.90 -6.32 -12.05
C PHE A 155 -9.86 -5.23 -12.33
N SER A 156 -9.53 -4.95 -13.60
CA SER A 156 -8.62 -3.86 -13.93
C SER A 156 -9.19 -2.49 -13.59
N GLY A 157 -10.49 -2.27 -13.81
CA GLY A 157 -11.17 -1.05 -13.38
C GLY A 157 -11.18 -0.87 -11.86
N LEU A 158 -11.54 -1.92 -11.09
CA LEU A 158 -11.50 -1.90 -9.63
C LEU A 158 -10.08 -1.70 -9.09
N GLY A 159 -9.07 -2.33 -9.71
CA GLY A 159 -7.68 -2.11 -9.37
C GLY A 159 -7.24 -0.66 -9.61
N PHE A 160 -7.72 -0.03 -10.68
CA PHE A 160 -7.45 1.39 -10.95
C PHE A 160 -8.11 2.32 -9.90
N LEU A 161 -9.32 1.99 -9.44
CA LEU A 161 -9.96 2.68 -8.32
C LEU A 161 -9.19 2.53 -6.99
N ALA A 162 -8.33 1.50 -6.85
CA ALA A 162 -7.44 1.36 -5.72
C ALA A 162 -6.13 2.17 -5.91
N LYS A 163 -5.47 1.99 -7.06
CA LYS A 163 -4.19 2.65 -7.36
C LYS A 163 -3.97 2.78 -8.86
N TYR A 164 -3.61 3.96 -9.32
CA TYR A 164 -3.49 4.28 -10.76
C TYR A 164 -2.41 3.48 -11.51
N SER A 165 -1.41 2.92 -10.80
CA SER A 165 -0.42 2.01 -11.40
C SER A 165 -1.05 0.73 -11.98
N MET A 166 -2.32 0.41 -11.66
CA MET A 166 -3.08 -0.65 -12.34
C MET A 166 -3.16 -0.42 -13.84
N ALA A 167 -3.09 0.82 -14.33
CA ALA A 167 -3.08 1.13 -15.76
C ALA A 167 -1.97 0.40 -16.53
N LEU A 168 -0.87 0.05 -15.87
CA LEU A 168 0.22 -0.73 -16.46
C LEU A 168 -0.22 -2.12 -16.96
N ILE A 169 -1.37 -2.66 -16.49
CA ILE A 169 -1.87 -3.96 -16.95
C ILE A 169 -2.21 -3.94 -18.44
N TYR A 170 -2.71 -2.82 -18.97
CA TYR A 170 -3.13 -2.70 -20.36
C TYR A 170 -1.95 -2.83 -21.34
N PRO A 171 -0.84 -2.06 -21.23
CA PRO A 171 0.31 -2.27 -22.08
C PRO A 171 0.97 -3.64 -21.86
N CYS A 172 0.92 -4.21 -20.66
CA CYS A 172 1.41 -5.56 -20.39
C CYS A 172 0.63 -6.63 -21.15
N VAL A 173 -0.70 -6.59 -21.08
CA VAL A 173 -1.58 -7.54 -21.79
C VAL A 173 -1.50 -7.32 -23.30
N PHE A 174 -1.46 -6.08 -23.76
CA PHE A 174 -1.28 -5.77 -25.18
C PHE A 174 0.05 -6.35 -25.72
N SER A 175 1.14 -6.14 -25.00
CA SER A 175 2.46 -6.70 -25.36
C SER A 175 2.42 -8.24 -25.37
N PHE A 176 1.78 -8.86 -24.37
CA PHE A 176 1.59 -10.31 -24.36
C PHE A 176 0.86 -10.79 -25.63
N LEU A 177 -0.26 -10.17 -25.97
CA LEU A 177 -1.02 -10.56 -27.18
C LEU A 177 -0.22 -10.31 -28.47
N LEU A 178 0.55 -9.23 -28.53
CA LEU A 178 1.35 -8.87 -29.71
C LEU A 178 2.49 -9.88 -29.96
N PHE A 179 3.21 -10.25 -28.88
CA PHE A 179 4.39 -11.12 -28.98
C PHE A 179 4.08 -12.62 -28.88
N SER A 180 2.87 -13.00 -28.45
CA SER A 180 2.43 -14.39 -28.45
C SER A 180 1.95 -14.84 -29.82
N ILE A 181 2.72 -15.74 -30.45
CA ILE A 181 2.33 -16.32 -31.77
C ILE A 181 0.95 -16.98 -31.67
N LYS A 182 0.66 -17.65 -30.57
CA LYS A 182 -0.60 -18.39 -30.36
C LYS A 182 -1.78 -17.44 -30.09
N GLU A 183 -1.57 -16.37 -29.30
CA GLU A 183 -2.65 -15.55 -28.79
C GLU A 183 -2.88 -14.22 -29.55
N ARG A 184 -2.00 -13.86 -30.51
CA ARG A 184 -2.15 -12.62 -31.28
C ARG A 184 -3.47 -12.50 -32.06
N GLY A 185 -4.13 -13.62 -32.31
CA GLY A 185 -5.46 -13.64 -32.92
C GLY A 185 -6.52 -12.88 -32.13
N TRP A 186 -6.34 -12.74 -30.80
CA TRP A 186 -7.21 -11.95 -29.94
C TRP A 186 -7.20 -10.45 -30.26
N LEU A 187 -6.11 -9.93 -30.83
CA LEU A 187 -6.05 -8.53 -31.29
C LEU A 187 -7.04 -8.20 -32.43
N LYS A 188 -7.58 -9.22 -33.11
CA LYS A 188 -8.63 -9.07 -34.15
C LYS A 188 -10.04 -9.31 -33.59
N ARG A 189 -10.18 -9.66 -32.32
CA ARG A 189 -11.45 -9.97 -31.67
C ARG A 189 -11.91 -8.80 -30.80
N LYS A 190 -13.22 -8.69 -30.56
CA LYS A 190 -13.80 -7.59 -29.79
C LYS A 190 -13.60 -7.70 -28.28
N GLU A 191 -13.42 -8.90 -27.74
CA GLU A 191 -13.44 -9.16 -26.30
C GLU A 191 -12.34 -8.41 -25.52
N PRO A 192 -11.07 -8.35 -25.96
CA PRO A 192 -10.04 -7.54 -25.27
C PRO A 192 -10.36 -6.04 -25.26
N TYR A 193 -10.95 -5.51 -26.33
CA TYR A 193 -11.33 -4.10 -26.42
C TYR A 193 -12.56 -3.79 -25.55
N LEU A 194 -13.52 -4.70 -25.48
CA LEU A 194 -14.63 -4.59 -24.55
C LEU A 194 -14.17 -4.68 -23.10
N ALA A 195 -13.16 -5.51 -22.79
CA ALA A 195 -12.53 -5.55 -21.47
C ALA A 195 -11.92 -4.19 -21.11
N LEU A 196 -11.19 -3.57 -22.04
CA LEU A 196 -10.66 -2.20 -21.84
C LEU A 196 -11.78 -1.20 -21.58
N LEU A 197 -12.85 -1.23 -22.40
CA LEU A 197 -14.01 -0.35 -22.23
C LEU A 197 -14.68 -0.54 -20.85
N ILE A 198 -14.90 -1.80 -20.44
CA ILE A 198 -15.44 -2.12 -19.11
C ILE A 198 -14.54 -1.54 -18.02
N GLY A 199 -13.21 -1.72 -18.14
CA GLY A 199 -12.25 -1.16 -17.18
C GLY A 199 -12.34 0.36 -17.09
N LEU A 200 -12.48 1.05 -18.23
CA LEU A 200 -12.67 2.52 -18.29
C LEU A 200 -14.01 2.94 -17.66
N VAL A 201 -15.09 2.21 -17.91
CA VAL A 201 -16.40 2.49 -17.32
C VAL A 201 -16.35 2.29 -15.81
N VAL A 202 -15.77 1.19 -15.32
CA VAL A 202 -15.64 0.94 -13.88
C VAL A 202 -14.77 1.99 -13.21
N SER A 203 -13.74 2.49 -13.88
CA SER A 203 -12.84 3.53 -13.36
C SER A 203 -13.35 4.97 -13.55
N SER A 204 -14.48 5.16 -14.25
CA SER A 204 -15.03 6.48 -14.56
C SER A 204 -15.30 7.41 -13.37
N PRO A 205 -15.61 6.92 -12.14
CA PRO A 205 -15.77 7.80 -10.98
C PRO A 205 -14.54 8.70 -10.74
N VAL A 206 -13.33 8.18 -10.96
CA VAL A 206 -12.09 8.97 -10.83
C VAL A 206 -12.04 10.08 -11.87
N LEU A 207 -12.42 9.81 -13.11
CA LEU A 207 -12.41 10.81 -14.17
C LEU A 207 -13.46 11.91 -13.92
N ILE A 208 -14.68 11.51 -13.55
CA ILE A 208 -15.76 12.45 -13.21
C ILE A 208 -15.33 13.39 -12.11
N TRP A 209 -14.80 12.83 -11.01
CA TRP A 209 -14.35 13.62 -9.89
C TRP A 209 -13.20 14.57 -10.26
N ASN A 210 -12.24 14.11 -11.06
CA ASN A 210 -11.13 14.96 -11.50
C ASN A 210 -11.58 16.14 -12.35
N ILE A 211 -12.55 15.94 -13.25
CA ILE A 211 -13.14 17.04 -14.06
C ILE A 211 -13.79 18.08 -13.11
N GLN A 212 -14.55 17.62 -12.11
CA GLN A 212 -15.21 18.50 -11.14
C GLN A 212 -14.21 19.26 -10.24
N ASN A 213 -13.01 18.71 -10.01
CA ASN A 213 -12.00 19.26 -9.11
C ASN A 213 -10.74 19.79 -9.84
N GLY A 214 -10.85 20.25 -11.09
CA GLY A 214 -9.76 20.91 -11.83
C GLY A 214 -8.58 20.00 -12.17
N LEU A 215 -8.83 18.69 -12.34
CA LEU A 215 -7.85 17.64 -12.69
C LEU A 215 -6.70 17.52 -11.67
N VAL A 216 -6.97 17.83 -10.41
CA VAL A 216 -5.94 17.92 -9.35
C VAL A 216 -5.18 16.62 -9.15
N THR A 217 -5.85 15.46 -9.22
CA THR A 217 -5.18 14.15 -9.07
C THR A 217 -4.28 13.85 -10.26
N MET A 218 -4.70 14.23 -11.47
CA MET A 218 -3.90 14.04 -12.68
C MET A 218 -2.64 14.90 -12.62
N LYS A 219 -2.76 16.17 -12.22
CA LYS A 219 -1.63 17.09 -12.03
C LYS A 219 -0.66 16.54 -10.98
N HIS A 220 -1.17 16.09 -9.82
CA HIS A 220 -0.37 15.45 -8.78
C HIS A 220 0.36 14.18 -9.29
N THR A 221 -0.33 13.31 -10.01
CA THR A 221 0.24 12.07 -10.53
C THR A 221 1.29 12.34 -11.60
N LEU A 222 1.05 13.30 -12.50
CA LEU A 222 2.02 13.73 -13.51
C LEU A 222 3.26 14.35 -12.85
N GLY A 223 3.08 15.20 -11.83
CA GLY A 223 4.19 15.73 -11.04
C GLY A 223 5.03 14.65 -10.37
N GLN A 224 4.41 13.59 -9.86
CA GLN A 224 5.13 12.42 -9.34
C GLN A 224 5.86 11.61 -10.41
N ILE A 225 5.36 11.61 -11.66
CA ILE A 225 6.02 10.92 -12.78
C ILE A 225 7.21 11.73 -13.30
N GLN A 226 7.04 13.04 -13.44
CA GLN A 226 8.03 13.94 -14.06
C GLN A 226 9.21 14.29 -13.15
N GLY A 227 9.02 14.36 -11.86
CA GLY A 227 10.07 14.68 -10.91
C GLY A 227 9.57 14.66 -9.48
N GLY A 228 9.64 13.51 -8.82
CA GLY A 228 9.49 13.46 -7.37
C GLY A 228 10.63 14.21 -6.66
N GLU A 229 10.45 14.55 -5.39
CA GLU A 229 11.50 15.15 -4.55
C GLU A 229 12.78 14.30 -4.57
N GLY A 230 13.86 14.91 -4.96
CA GLY A 230 15.17 14.29 -5.13
C GLY A 230 15.46 14.02 -6.60
N ALA A 231 16.47 14.70 -7.15
CA ALA A 231 17.01 14.38 -8.45
C ALA A 231 17.31 12.88 -8.50
N GLY A 232 16.78 12.19 -9.52
CA GLY A 232 17.12 10.79 -9.77
C GLY A 232 18.63 10.68 -9.88
N SER A 233 19.17 9.63 -9.33
CA SER A 233 20.61 9.38 -9.36
C SER A 233 20.86 7.89 -9.40
N ILE A 234 22.07 7.51 -9.75
CA ILE A 234 22.52 6.13 -9.63
C ILE A 234 22.33 5.61 -8.19
N ILE A 235 22.43 6.50 -7.20
CA ILE A 235 22.20 6.17 -5.78
C ILE A 235 20.74 5.76 -5.58
N SER A 236 19.77 6.53 -6.10
CA SER A 236 18.33 6.18 -6.02
C SER A 236 18.03 4.84 -6.70
N PHE A 237 18.69 4.55 -7.81
CA PHE A 237 18.59 3.25 -8.49
C PHE A 237 19.17 2.11 -7.63
N LEU A 238 20.33 2.31 -7.04
CA LEU A 238 20.97 1.30 -6.17
C LEU A 238 20.14 1.09 -4.88
N GLU A 239 19.63 2.16 -4.26
CA GLU A 239 18.74 2.09 -3.11
C GLU A 239 17.47 1.32 -3.44
N PHE A 240 16.82 1.62 -4.58
CA PHE A 240 15.62 0.91 -5.02
C PHE A 240 15.92 -0.56 -5.27
N THR A 241 17.00 -0.88 -5.99
CA THR A 241 17.39 -2.26 -6.32
C THR A 241 17.74 -3.05 -5.05
N ALA A 242 18.53 -2.48 -4.14
CA ALA A 242 18.87 -3.09 -2.86
C ALA A 242 17.62 -3.31 -1.97
N SER A 243 16.68 -2.38 -2.01
CA SER A 243 15.43 -2.51 -1.25
C SER A 243 14.57 -3.70 -1.72
N GLN A 244 14.63 -4.07 -3.01
CA GLN A 244 13.94 -5.28 -3.49
C GLN A 244 14.50 -6.55 -2.83
N ALA A 245 15.83 -6.63 -2.67
CA ALA A 245 16.46 -7.73 -1.94
C ALA A 245 16.09 -7.74 -0.44
N GLY A 246 15.91 -6.58 0.18
CA GLY A 246 15.41 -6.48 1.56
C GLY A 246 13.98 -6.93 1.74
N LEU A 247 13.10 -6.55 0.80
CA LEU A 247 11.66 -6.88 0.84
C LEU A 247 11.33 -8.34 0.47
N LEU A 248 12.14 -8.95 -0.43
CA LEU A 248 11.91 -10.30 -0.95
C LEU A 248 12.88 -11.34 -0.38
N THR A 249 13.93 -10.93 0.27
CA THR A 249 15.19 -11.63 0.56
C THR A 249 16.01 -11.92 -0.71
N PRO A 250 17.36 -11.90 -0.64
CA PRO A 250 18.21 -12.02 -1.84
C PRO A 250 17.99 -13.30 -2.64
N PHE A 251 17.84 -14.43 -1.96
CA PHE A 251 17.65 -15.71 -2.65
C PHE A 251 16.28 -15.81 -3.34
N ILE A 252 15.20 -15.37 -2.68
CA ILE A 252 13.86 -15.38 -3.28
C ILE A 252 13.83 -14.43 -4.48
N LEU A 253 14.43 -13.25 -4.38
CA LEU A 253 14.56 -12.33 -5.52
C LEU A 253 15.30 -13.01 -6.70
N ALA A 254 16.42 -13.71 -6.43
CA ALA A 254 17.16 -14.42 -7.47
C ALA A 254 16.29 -15.53 -8.15
N VAL A 255 15.51 -16.27 -7.36
CA VAL A 255 14.57 -17.28 -7.88
C VAL A 255 13.46 -16.63 -8.70
N LEU A 256 12.93 -15.47 -8.28
CA LEU A 256 11.94 -14.72 -9.05
C LEU A 256 12.51 -14.24 -10.40
N ILE A 257 13.70 -13.66 -10.43
CA ILE A 257 14.36 -13.23 -11.66
C ILE A 257 14.65 -14.43 -12.58
N TYR A 258 15.12 -15.54 -12.02
CA TYR A 258 15.32 -16.78 -12.79
C TYR A 258 13.99 -17.30 -13.36
N GLY A 259 12.92 -17.30 -12.55
CA GLY A 259 11.57 -17.66 -12.98
C GLY A 259 11.05 -16.75 -14.11
N MET A 260 11.32 -15.45 -14.03
CA MET A 260 10.97 -14.48 -15.07
C MET A 260 11.66 -14.81 -16.41
N TRP A 261 12.97 -15.06 -16.37
CA TRP A 261 13.72 -15.47 -17.55
C TRP A 261 13.22 -16.81 -18.11
N ARG A 262 12.99 -17.80 -17.26
CA ARG A 262 12.45 -19.12 -17.67
C ARG A 262 11.06 -18.98 -18.28
N SER A 263 10.20 -18.12 -17.74
CA SER A 263 8.85 -17.86 -18.29
C SER A 263 8.92 -17.31 -19.71
N LEU A 264 9.83 -16.37 -19.99
CA LEU A 264 10.05 -15.87 -21.35
C LEU A 264 10.54 -17.01 -22.29
N LYS A 265 11.58 -17.73 -21.87
CA LYS A 265 12.19 -18.79 -22.68
C LYS A 265 11.19 -19.89 -23.03
N SER A 266 10.48 -20.44 -22.04
CA SER A 266 9.47 -21.49 -22.29
C SER A 266 8.25 -20.93 -22.99
N GLY A 267 7.81 -19.71 -22.66
CA GLY A 267 6.70 -19.03 -23.32
C GLY A 267 6.91 -18.87 -24.82
N LEU A 268 8.11 -18.48 -25.23
CA LEU A 268 8.46 -18.32 -26.66
C LEU A 268 8.75 -19.66 -27.33
N LYS A 269 9.61 -20.51 -26.73
CA LYS A 269 10.08 -21.74 -27.35
C LYS A 269 9.01 -22.82 -27.39
N GLU A 270 8.30 -23.00 -26.27
CA GLU A 270 7.29 -24.04 -26.10
C GLU A 270 5.87 -23.54 -26.40
N LYS A 271 5.74 -22.26 -26.77
CA LYS A 271 4.47 -21.57 -27.05
C LYS A 271 3.49 -21.64 -25.87
N ASP A 272 4.03 -21.55 -24.65
CA ASP A 272 3.24 -21.54 -23.40
C ASP A 272 2.67 -20.15 -23.13
N SER A 273 1.39 -19.95 -23.43
CA SER A 273 0.70 -18.68 -23.27
C SER A 273 0.66 -18.23 -21.80
N GLY A 274 0.50 -19.17 -20.86
CA GLY A 274 0.39 -18.83 -19.43
C GLY A 274 1.71 -18.28 -18.86
N LEU A 275 2.82 -18.97 -19.14
CA LEU A 275 4.16 -18.49 -18.74
C LEU A 275 4.53 -17.18 -19.44
N LEU A 276 4.17 -17.03 -20.72
CA LEU A 276 4.43 -15.79 -21.45
C LEU A 276 3.61 -14.61 -20.89
N LEU A 277 2.35 -14.83 -20.51
CA LEU A 277 1.53 -13.84 -19.85
C LEU A 277 2.15 -13.39 -18.50
N ILE A 278 2.61 -14.36 -17.68
CA ILE A 278 3.30 -14.07 -16.43
C ILE A 278 4.54 -13.19 -16.67
N PHE A 279 5.34 -13.49 -17.70
CA PHE A 279 6.49 -12.66 -18.06
C PHE A 279 6.06 -11.22 -18.39
N PHE A 280 5.10 -11.04 -19.31
CA PHE A 280 4.68 -9.71 -19.75
C PHE A 280 3.95 -8.91 -18.68
N THR A 281 3.35 -9.55 -17.69
CA THR A 281 2.73 -8.84 -16.55
C THR A 281 3.70 -8.61 -15.38
N SER A 282 4.94 -9.07 -15.49
CA SER A 282 5.99 -8.92 -14.46
C SER A 282 7.17 -8.07 -14.95
N ALA A 283 7.85 -8.49 -16.00
CA ALA A 283 9.10 -7.89 -16.47
C ALA A 283 8.95 -6.42 -16.90
N PRO A 284 7.95 -6.02 -17.73
CA PRO A 284 7.80 -4.62 -18.12
C PRO A 284 7.54 -3.70 -16.92
N VAL A 285 6.78 -4.16 -15.94
CA VAL A 285 6.47 -3.39 -14.72
C VAL A 285 7.73 -3.19 -13.88
N LEU A 286 8.52 -4.24 -13.65
CA LEU A 286 9.78 -4.12 -12.92
C LEU A 286 10.74 -3.18 -13.64
N THR A 287 10.87 -3.35 -14.96
CA THR A 287 11.72 -2.50 -15.80
C THR A 287 11.28 -1.02 -15.73
N PHE A 288 9.98 -0.77 -15.76
CA PHE A 288 9.43 0.59 -15.61
C PHE A 288 9.88 1.24 -14.30
N PHE A 289 9.77 0.53 -13.16
CA PHE A 289 10.18 1.10 -11.88
C PHE A 289 11.71 1.19 -11.72
N LEU A 290 12.48 0.28 -12.32
CA LEU A 290 13.94 0.38 -12.38
C LEU A 290 14.38 1.61 -13.17
N ILE A 291 13.80 1.84 -14.36
CA ILE A 291 14.11 3.03 -15.17
C ILE A 291 13.66 4.29 -14.42
N LYS A 292 12.46 4.29 -13.83
CA LYS A 292 11.98 5.43 -13.08
C LYS A 292 12.89 5.78 -11.90
N SER A 293 13.48 4.79 -11.24
CA SER A 293 14.38 5.02 -10.10
C SER A 293 15.70 5.73 -10.47
N LEU A 294 16.06 5.75 -11.76
CA LEU A 294 17.16 6.58 -12.27
C LEU A 294 16.78 8.08 -12.34
N HIS A 295 15.49 8.40 -12.42
CA HIS A 295 15.00 9.77 -12.65
C HIS A 295 14.30 10.36 -11.43
N ALA A 296 13.82 9.52 -10.50
CA ALA A 296 13.12 9.96 -9.30
C ALA A 296 13.24 8.92 -8.18
N LYS A 297 13.09 9.34 -6.93
CA LYS A 297 13.01 8.41 -5.80
C LYS A 297 11.74 7.56 -5.91
N VAL A 298 11.89 6.25 -6.00
CA VAL A 298 10.80 5.26 -6.09
C VAL A 298 10.65 4.55 -4.75
N GLN A 299 9.43 4.43 -4.27
CA GLN A 299 9.15 3.64 -3.07
C GLN A 299 9.33 2.15 -3.36
N ALA A 300 9.97 1.43 -2.44
CA ALA A 300 10.33 0.03 -2.63
C ALA A 300 9.14 -0.90 -2.94
N ASN A 301 7.97 -0.64 -2.35
CA ASN A 301 6.74 -1.41 -2.54
C ASN A 301 6.03 -1.17 -3.89
N TRP A 302 6.41 -0.15 -4.67
CA TRP A 302 5.72 0.13 -5.94
C TRP A 302 5.88 -0.99 -6.97
N ALA A 303 6.99 -1.72 -6.92
CA ALA A 303 7.22 -2.86 -7.80
C ALA A 303 6.50 -4.15 -7.36
N ALA A 304 5.76 -4.16 -6.24
CA ALA A 304 5.12 -5.36 -5.68
C ALA A 304 4.25 -6.14 -6.69
N ILE A 305 3.53 -5.41 -7.56
CA ILE A 305 2.69 -6.02 -8.60
C ILE A 305 3.49 -6.82 -9.64
N SER A 306 4.76 -6.49 -9.87
CA SER A 306 5.61 -7.23 -10.80
C SER A 306 5.94 -8.64 -10.31
N TYR A 307 5.86 -8.86 -9.00
CA TYR A 307 6.18 -10.14 -8.39
C TYR A 307 4.96 -11.04 -8.15
N ALA A 308 3.77 -10.45 -7.97
CA ALA A 308 2.58 -11.17 -7.53
C ALA A 308 2.23 -12.37 -8.43
N ALA A 309 2.20 -12.17 -9.75
CA ALA A 309 1.91 -13.23 -10.72
C ALA A 309 3.11 -14.15 -11.00
N LEU A 310 4.33 -13.74 -10.61
CA LEU A 310 5.56 -14.42 -10.95
C LEU A 310 5.85 -15.65 -10.06
N PHE A 311 5.33 -15.67 -8.82
CA PHE A 311 5.62 -16.74 -7.86
C PHE A 311 5.35 -18.16 -8.38
N PRO A 312 4.20 -18.49 -9.01
CA PRO A 312 3.97 -19.83 -9.55
C PRO A 312 5.04 -20.27 -10.57
N ALA A 313 5.39 -19.34 -11.48
CA ALA A 313 6.40 -19.61 -12.50
C ALA A 313 7.83 -19.71 -11.90
N ALA A 314 8.13 -18.91 -10.88
CA ALA A 314 9.41 -18.96 -10.19
C ALA A 314 9.60 -20.28 -9.42
N VAL A 315 8.58 -20.72 -8.71
CA VAL A 315 8.59 -22.02 -8.02
C VAL A 315 8.69 -23.17 -9.03
N TRP A 316 7.94 -23.11 -10.12
CA TRP A 316 8.05 -24.08 -11.22
C TRP A 316 9.47 -24.14 -11.78
N ALA A 317 10.06 -22.99 -12.10
CA ALA A 317 11.41 -22.94 -12.64
C ALA A 317 12.46 -23.48 -11.65
N PHE A 318 12.31 -23.16 -10.37
CA PHE A 318 13.14 -23.70 -9.29
C PHE A 318 13.01 -25.23 -9.18
N MET A 319 11.79 -25.77 -9.23
CA MET A 319 11.54 -27.22 -9.18
C MET A 319 12.16 -27.94 -10.38
N LYS A 320 12.05 -27.36 -11.59
CA LYS A 320 12.70 -27.92 -12.80
C LYS A 320 14.22 -27.87 -12.69
N ALA A 321 14.80 -26.80 -12.17
CA ALA A 321 16.22 -26.74 -11.90
C ALA A 321 16.62 -27.81 -10.85
N TYR A 322 15.89 -27.90 -9.75
CA TYR A 322 16.14 -28.88 -8.70
C TYR A 322 16.16 -30.33 -9.27
N GLU A 323 15.20 -30.68 -10.13
CA GLU A 323 15.13 -32.00 -10.77
C GLU A 323 16.33 -32.32 -11.66
N SER A 324 16.96 -31.27 -12.28
CA SER A 324 18.09 -31.45 -13.21
C SER A 324 19.45 -31.64 -12.54
N TYR A 325 19.57 -31.39 -11.23
CA TYR A 325 20.82 -31.55 -10.50
C TYR A 325 20.94 -32.96 -9.88
N GLY A 326 22.19 -33.42 -9.73
CA GLY A 326 22.52 -34.63 -8.95
C GLY A 326 22.34 -34.37 -7.42
N ASP A 327 22.54 -35.41 -6.61
CA ASP A 327 22.21 -35.40 -5.17
C ASP A 327 22.87 -34.25 -4.39
N LYS A 328 24.15 -33.93 -4.64
CA LYS A 328 24.83 -32.80 -3.99
C LYS A 328 24.19 -31.47 -4.36
N GLY A 329 23.83 -31.26 -5.61
CA GLY A 329 23.17 -30.04 -6.08
C GLY A 329 21.74 -29.93 -5.52
N LYS A 330 21.02 -31.03 -5.45
CA LYS A 330 19.69 -31.08 -4.81
C LYS A 330 19.75 -30.73 -3.32
N ALA A 331 20.73 -31.28 -2.59
CA ALA A 331 20.93 -30.97 -1.19
C ALA A 331 21.24 -29.48 -0.97
N LEU A 332 22.11 -28.90 -1.80
CA LEU A 332 22.45 -27.48 -1.76
C LEU A 332 21.21 -26.60 -2.02
N LEU A 333 20.47 -26.84 -3.11
CA LEU A 333 19.27 -26.08 -3.46
C LEU A 333 18.18 -26.19 -2.39
N LYS A 334 17.99 -27.38 -1.80
CA LYS A 334 17.06 -27.58 -0.68
C LYS A 334 17.49 -26.78 0.55
N GLY A 335 18.78 -26.78 0.90
CA GLY A 335 19.32 -25.98 2.00
C GLY A 335 19.14 -24.49 1.78
N LEU A 336 19.45 -23.99 0.58
CA LEU A 336 19.26 -22.58 0.21
C LEU A 336 17.78 -22.17 0.25
N ALA A 337 16.87 -23.00 -0.26
CA ALA A 337 15.43 -22.73 -0.21
C ALA A 337 14.92 -22.68 1.23
N PHE A 338 15.37 -23.63 2.09
CA PHE A 338 15.02 -23.61 3.51
C PHE A 338 15.53 -22.36 4.21
N ALA A 339 16.80 -22.00 4.01
CA ALA A 339 17.41 -20.81 4.59
C ALA A 339 16.69 -19.53 4.12
N ALA A 340 16.31 -19.45 2.84
CA ALA A 340 15.59 -18.31 2.29
C ALA A 340 14.20 -18.14 2.90
N VAL A 341 13.43 -19.22 3.02
CA VAL A 341 12.09 -19.20 3.65
C VAL A 341 12.22 -18.87 5.13
N PHE A 342 13.18 -19.48 5.83
CA PHE A 342 13.46 -19.16 7.23
C PHE A 342 13.80 -17.69 7.42
N LEU A 343 14.70 -17.15 6.61
CA LEU A 343 15.06 -15.72 6.66
C LEU A 343 13.84 -14.83 6.38
N ALA A 344 13.02 -15.17 5.38
CA ALA A 344 11.81 -14.41 5.06
C ALA A 344 10.82 -14.38 6.24
N ILE A 345 10.60 -15.53 6.88
CA ILE A 345 9.75 -15.63 8.08
C ILE A 345 10.37 -14.87 9.25
N ALA A 346 11.68 -14.99 9.48
CA ALA A 346 12.37 -14.29 10.56
C ALA A 346 12.29 -12.78 10.42
N VAL A 347 12.49 -12.24 9.19
CA VAL A 347 12.34 -10.80 8.91
C VAL A 347 10.89 -10.35 9.08
N SER A 348 9.93 -11.13 8.59
CA SER A 348 8.51 -10.86 8.77
C SER A 348 8.13 -10.86 10.26
N PHE A 349 8.59 -11.85 11.02
CA PHE A 349 8.38 -11.93 12.46
C PHE A 349 8.99 -10.75 13.20
N ALA A 350 10.22 -10.34 12.86
CA ALA A 350 10.88 -9.17 13.43
C ALA A 350 10.08 -7.88 13.19
N ALA A 351 9.45 -7.74 12.03
CA ALA A 351 8.61 -6.60 11.72
C ALA A 351 7.26 -6.63 12.46
N TYR A 352 6.68 -7.80 12.69
CA TYR A 352 5.46 -7.95 13.50
C TYR A 352 5.71 -7.72 15.00
N PHE A 353 6.86 -8.14 15.50
CA PHE A 353 7.21 -8.12 16.92
C PHE A 353 8.53 -7.38 17.17
N PRO A 354 8.67 -6.10 16.76
CA PRO A 354 9.92 -5.36 16.83
C PRO A 354 10.42 -5.22 18.28
N TRP A 355 9.54 -5.21 19.27
CA TRP A 355 9.90 -5.16 20.70
C TRP A 355 10.63 -6.40 21.22
N LEU A 356 10.52 -7.55 20.53
CA LEU A 356 11.29 -8.75 20.86
C LEU A 356 12.70 -8.69 20.28
N ILE A 357 12.89 -7.95 19.19
CA ILE A 357 14.16 -7.83 18.48
C ILE A 357 15.01 -6.67 19.01
N GLU A 358 14.36 -5.60 19.49
CA GLU A 358 15.03 -4.41 19.99
C GLU A 358 16.13 -4.71 21.04
N PRO A 359 15.91 -5.57 22.07
CA PRO A 359 16.94 -5.91 23.03
C PRO A 359 18.14 -6.63 22.40
N VAL A 360 17.90 -7.41 21.34
CA VAL A 360 18.95 -8.17 20.62
C VAL A 360 19.82 -7.23 19.79
N VAL A 361 19.20 -6.32 19.05
CA VAL A 361 19.95 -5.38 18.19
C VAL A 361 20.53 -4.19 18.95
N LYS A 362 20.15 -4.02 20.21
CA LYS A 362 20.62 -2.93 21.10
C LYS A 362 20.48 -1.53 20.47
N LYS A 363 19.45 -1.33 19.68
CA LYS A 363 19.13 -0.06 19.01
C LYS A 363 17.71 0.35 19.39
N ASP A 364 17.50 1.64 19.59
CA ASP A 364 16.17 2.20 19.73
C ASP A 364 15.48 2.17 18.37
N LEU A 365 14.62 1.15 18.17
CA LEU A 365 13.88 0.95 16.94
C LEU A 365 12.67 1.87 16.87
N PHE A 366 12.05 2.19 18.02
CA PHE A 366 10.75 2.87 18.05
C PHE A 366 10.86 4.39 17.89
N SER A 367 12.04 4.99 18.10
CA SER A 367 12.28 6.41 17.80
C SER A 367 12.59 6.66 16.32
N ARG A 368 12.77 5.61 15.51
CA ARG A 368 13.20 5.71 14.10
C ARG A 368 12.18 5.11 13.13
N PRO A 369 12.12 5.62 11.88
CA PRO A 369 11.33 4.98 10.84
C PRO A 369 11.78 3.53 10.56
N PRO A 370 10.86 2.63 10.27
CA PRO A 370 9.41 2.86 10.07
C PRO A 370 8.56 2.81 11.35
N PHE A 371 9.13 2.36 12.49
CA PHE A 371 8.35 2.03 13.68
C PHE A 371 7.80 3.27 14.40
N ASN A 372 8.50 4.40 14.41
CA ASN A 372 7.99 5.64 14.98
C ASN A 372 6.72 6.15 14.29
N ARG A 373 6.45 5.70 13.06
CA ARG A 373 5.23 6.06 12.33
C ARG A 373 3.98 5.32 12.82
N VAL A 374 4.14 4.20 13.52
CA VAL A 374 3.05 3.33 13.94
C VAL A 374 2.97 3.19 15.47
N THR A 375 3.57 4.12 16.22
CA THR A 375 3.62 4.06 17.69
C THR A 375 3.40 5.42 18.33
N GLY A 376 2.73 5.43 19.49
CA GLY A 376 2.56 6.61 20.34
C GLY A 376 1.42 7.57 19.94
N TRP A 377 0.65 7.24 18.91
CA TRP A 377 -0.46 8.09 18.47
C TRP A 377 -1.65 8.04 19.43
N ARG A 378 -1.91 6.88 20.07
CA ARG A 378 -2.93 6.75 21.13
C ARG A 378 -2.62 7.62 22.33
N GLU A 379 -1.36 7.65 22.77
CA GLU A 379 -0.96 8.47 23.91
C GLU A 379 -1.07 9.96 23.57
N LEU A 380 -0.63 10.36 22.36
CA LEU A 380 -0.82 11.73 21.89
C LEU A 380 -2.29 12.11 21.80
N GLY A 381 -3.13 11.23 21.25
CA GLY A 381 -4.58 11.45 21.16
C GLY A 381 -5.24 11.60 22.52
N ALA A 382 -4.84 10.79 23.53
CA ALA A 382 -5.32 10.93 24.91
C ALA A 382 -4.90 12.29 25.49
N LYS A 383 -3.62 12.69 25.36
CA LYS A 383 -3.15 13.99 25.83
C LYS A 383 -3.89 15.16 25.16
N VAL A 384 -4.12 15.09 23.85
CA VAL A 384 -4.87 16.12 23.12
C VAL A 384 -6.34 16.14 23.55
N SER A 385 -6.92 14.98 23.91
CA SER A 385 -8.27 14.93 24.46
C SER A 385 -8.39 15.65 25.80
N ASP A 386 -7.39 15.48 26.67
CA ASP A 386 -7.36 16.17 27.98
C ASP A 386 -7.22 17.69 27.80
N VAL A 387 -6.32 18.13 26.90
CA VAL A 387 -6.14 19.56 26.59
C VAL A 387 -7.39 20.16 25.96
N SER A 388 -8.05 19.41 25.04
CA SER A 388 -9.30 19.86 24.41
C SER A 388 -10.41 20.02 25.44
N ALA A 389 -10.59 19.04 26.33
CA ALA A 389 -11.59 19.09 27.40
C ALA A 389 -11.33 20.23 28.43
N GLU A 390 -10.06 20.58 28.65
CA GLU A 390 -9.69 21.75 29.46
C GLU A 390 -10.15 23.06 28.81
N LEU A 391 -9.87 23.24 27.52
CA LEU A 391 -10.25 24.42 26.76
C LEU A 391 -11.77 24.53 26.58
N GLU A 392 -12.47 23.41 26.42
CA GLU A 392 -13.92 23.34 26.23
C GLU A 392 -14.72 23.82 27.45
N LYS A 393 -14.10 23.93 28.63
CA LYS A 393 -14.74 24.55 29.81
C LYS A 393 -15.04 26.05 29.59
N ASN A 394 -14.27 26.71 28.71
CA ASN A 394 -14.36 28.16 28.50
C ASN A 394 -14.89 28.53 27.12
N SER A 395 -14.61 27.71 26.09
CA SER A 395 -15.05 27.98 24.71
C SER A 395 -15.06 26.69 23.89
N LYS A 396 -15.86 26.64 22.83
CA LYS A 396 -15.78 25.55 21.84
C LYS A 396 -14.36 25.43 21.32
N THR A 397 -13.92 24.19 21.06
CA THR A 397 -12.53 23.90 20.71
C THR A 397 -12.45 23.10 19.41
N PHE A 398 -11.42 23.36 18.59
CA PHE A 398 -11.09 22.56 17.43
C PHE A 398 -9.62 22.12 17.46
N ILE A 399 -9.28 21.12 16.67
CA ILE A 399 -7.94 20.52 16.60
C ILE A 399 -7.34 20.80 15.24
N MET A 400 -6.05 21.20 15.20
CA MET A 400 -5.35 21.44 13.95
C MET A 400 -3.87 21.03 14.01
N SER A 401 -3.30 20.79 12.84
CA SER A 401 -1.87 20.54 12.64
C SER A 401 -1.41 21.04 11.27
N ASP A 402 -0.12 21.25 11.09
CA ASP A 402 0.52 21.68 9.83
C ASP A 402 0.86 20.49 8.89
N THR A 403 0.70 19.24 9.35
CA THR A 403 0.97 18.06 8.54
C THR A 403 -0.24 17.12 8.54
N TYR A 404 -0.58 16.57 7.35
CA TYR A 404 -1.71 15.63 7.24
C TYR A 404 -1.53 14.38 8.10
N GLN A 405 -0.27 13.98 8.32
CA GLN A 405 0.07 12.82 9.15
C GLN A 405 -0.40 13.00 10.59
N ILE A 406 -0.06 14.14 11.19
CA ILE A 406 -0.48 14.43 12.57
C ILE A 406 -2.00 14.69 12.60
N THR A 407 -2.53 15.46 11.64
CA THR A 407 -3.95 15.76 11.56
C THR A 407 -4.82 14.51 11.56
N SER A 408 -4.52 13.53 10.69
CA SER A 408 -5.29 12.31 10.58
C SER A 408 -5.18 11.40 11.80
N GLU A 409 -4.02 11.35 12.44
CA GLU A 409 -3.83 10.59 13.66
C GLU A 409 -4.58 11.23 14.84
N LEU A 410 -4.60 12.56 14.93
CA LEU A 410 -5.41 13.27 15.94
C LEU A 410 -6.90 13.05 15.71
N ALA A 411 -7.38 13.10 14.47
CA ALA A 411 -8.77 12.78 14.16
C ALA A 411 -9.16 11.36 14.60
N MET A 412 -8.26 10.38 14.46
CA MET A 412 -8.51 8.98 14.81
C MET A 412 -8.43 8.73 16.31
N TYR A 413 -7.42 9.29 17.00
CA TYR A 413 -7.10 8.89 18.38
C TYR A 413 -7.57 9.88 19.45
N THR A 414 -8.04 11.08 19.10
CA THR A 414 -8.69 11.97 20.06
C THR A 414 -10.09 11.47 20.41
N LYS A 415 -10.48 11.59 21.68
CA LYS A 415 -11.79 11.15 22.16
C LYS A 415 -12.92 11.81 21.36
N GLY A 416 -13.90 11.00 20.96
CA GLY A 416 -15.01 11.45 20.13
C GLY A 416 -14.67 11.55 18.63
N ARG A 417 -13.43 11.33 18.23
CA ARG A 417 -12.95 11.40 16.82
C ARG A 417 -13.41 12.66 16.11
N PRO A 418 -13.02 13.84 16.61
CA PRO A 418 -13.43 15.11 16.05
C PRO A 418 -12.89 15.28 14.62
N ILE A 419 -13.45 16.27 13.93
CA ILE A 419 -12.83 16.78 12.72
C ILE A 419 -11.53 17.50 13.12
N ALA A 420 -10.41 17.08 12.54
CA ALA A 420 -9.14 17.77 12.67
C ALA A 420 -8.81 18.52 11.37
N TYR A 421 -8.20 19.68 11.47
CA TYR A 421 -7.90 20.55 10.35
C TYR A 421 -6.41 20.57 10.04
N ASN A 422 -6.07 20.44 8.76
CA ASN A 422 -4.69 20.54 8.29
C ASN A 422 -4.43 21.91 7.71
N ILE A 423 -3.71 22.75 8.44
CA ILE A 423 -3.42 24.14 8.02
C ILE A 423 -2.23 24.21 7.07
N ASN A 424 -2.25 25.20 6.17
CA ASN A 424 -1.14 25.49 5.26
C ASN A 424 -0.34 26.70 5.72
N THR A 425 0.83 26.45 6.29
CA THR A 425 1.79 27.49 6.72
C THR A 425 2.81 27.87 5.64
N GLY A 426 2.64 27.37 4.40
CA GLY A 426 3.53 27.64 3.26
C GLY A 426 4.65 26.62 3.07
N SER A 427 4.78 25.65 3.96
CA SER A 427 5.87 24.64 3.93
C SER A 427 5.45 23.28 3.37
N ARG A 428 4.16 23.04 3.16
CA ARG A 428 3.64 21.74 2.72
C ARG A 428 3.07 21.77 1.30
N ARG A 429 3.01 20.62 0.68
CA ARG A 429 2.29 20.38 -0.56
C ARG A 429 0.79 20.34 -0.31
N MET A 430 0.02 20.61 -1.37
CA MET A 430 -1.43 20.35 -1.41
C MET A 430 -1.75 18.91 -1.06
N ASN A 431 -2.84 18.69 -0.35
CA ASN A 431 -3.35 17.37 0.01
C ASN A 431 -4.88 17.36 0.08
N GLN A 432 -5.50 16.27 0.52
CA GLN A 432 -6.96 16.14 0.55
C GLN A 432 -7.67 17.16 1.46
N TYR A 433 -7.03 17.63 2.53
CA TYR A 433 -7.63 18.61 3.44
C TYR A 433 -7.86 19.96 2.77
N ASP A 434 -7.08 20.31 1.76
CA ASP A 434 -7.26 21.56 0.98
C ASP A 434 -8.52 21.54 0.10
N LEU A 435 -9.14 20.36 -0.10
CA LEU A 435 -10.37 20.17 -0.86
C LEU A 435 -11.61 19.98 0.05
N TRP A 436 -11.41 19.92 1.35
CA TRP A 436 -12.48 19.82 2.32
C TRP A 436 -12.85 21.20 2.89
N PRO A 437 -14.05 21.34 3.54
CA PRO A 437 -14.46 22.61 4.12
C PRO A 437 -13.42 23.19 5.09
N SER A 438 -13.20 24.49 4.97
CA SER A 438 -12.28 25.27 5.80
C SER A 438 -12.79 25.39 7.24
N PHE A 439 -11.89 25.69 8.16
CA PHE A 439 -12.15 26.02 9.56
C PHE A 439 -12.35 27.52 9.81
N ASN A 440 -12.34 28.34 8.77
CA ASN A 440 -12.41 29.81 8.90
C ASN A 440 -13.72 30.32 9.50
N GLU A 441 -14.76 29.50 9.59
CA GLU A 441 -16.03 29.85 10.26
C GLU A 441 -15.97 29.67 11.78
N LEU A 442 -14.87 29.18 12.35
CA LEU A 442 -14.72 28.86 13.77
C LEU A 442 -14.23 30.06 14.61
N TYR A 443 -14.65 31.28 14.24
CA TYR A 443 -14.31 32.48 15.01
C TYR A 443 -14.73 32.36 16.48
N GLY A 444 -13.86 32.84 17.38
CA GLY A 444 -14.07 32.81 18.82
C GLY A 444 -13.78 31.45 19.49
N TYR A 445 -13.54 30.40 18.72
CA TYR A 445 -13.21 29.08 19.28
C TYR A 445 -11.76 29.07 19.80
N SER A 446 -11.49 28.21 20.76
CA SER A 446 -10.12 27.82 21.11
C SER A 446 -9.61 26.72 20.17
N ALA A 447 -8.29 26.57 20.07
CA ALA A 447 -7.70 25.51 19.27
C ALA A 447 -6.61 24.76 20.02
N VAL A 448 -6.53 23.45 19.78
CA VAL A 448 -5.34 22.63 20.08
C VAL A 448 -4.54 22.49 18.81
N TYR A 449 -3.39 23.18 18.73
CA TYR A 449 -2.48 23.08 17.60
C TYR A 449 -1.31 22.18 17.95
N VAL A 450 -1.06 21.16 17.13
CA VAL A 450 -0.04 20.14 17.40
C VAL A 450 0.99 20.09 16.28
N LYS A 451 2.28 20.14 16.66
CA LYS A 451 3.42 20.02 15.74
C LYS A 451 4.38 18.95 16.16
N GLY A 452 5.07 18.36 15.18
CA GLY A 452 6.15 17.40 15.43
C GLY A 452 7.41 18.05 16.01
N GLY A 453 8.07 17.40 16.96
CA GLY A 453 9.29 17.86 17.57
C GLY A 453 9.09 18.99 18.58
N ASP A 454 10.21 19.59 18.99
CA ASP A 454 10.24 20.85 19.77
C ASP A 454 10.22 22.03 18.80
N ALA A 455 9.03 22.36 18.31
CA ALA A 455 8.84 23.40 17.31
C ALA A 455 8.24 24.68 17.92
N GLY A 456 8.56 25.83 17.33
CA GLY A 456 7.87 27.10 17.59
C GLY A 456 6.54 27.18 16.85
N ILE A 457 5.68 28.11 17.26
CA ILE A 457 4.47 28.46 16.52
C ILE A 457 4.83 29.43 15.41
N GLU A 458 4.25 29.28 14.22
CA GLU A 458 4.40 30.21 13.12
C GLU A 458 3.72 31.55 13.44
N HIS A 459 4.33 32.65 13.01
CA HIS A 459 3.82 34.00 13.24
C HIS A 459 2.36 34.16 12.76
N MET A 460 2.05 33.63 11.58
CA MET A 460 0.70 33.69 11.01
C MET A 460 -0.33 32.94 11.87
N VAL A 461 0.05 31.82 12.50
CA VAL A 461 -0.82 31.06 13.40
C VAL A 461 -0.97 31.81 14.73
N ALA A 462 0.13 32.30 15.32
CA ALA A 462 0.08 33.07 16.56
C ALA A 462 -0.77 34.34 16.41
N ALA A 463 -0.66 35.05 15.31
CA ALA A 463 -1.45 36.27 15.01
C ALA A 463 -2.95 35.98 14.81
N SER A 464 -3.33 34.72 14.54
CA SER A 464 -4.72 34.30 14.33
C SER A 464 -5.47 33.99 15.62
N PHE A 465 -4.84 34.16 16.79
CA PHE A 465 -5.42 33.97 18.12
C PHE A 465 -5.07 35.12 19.04
N ASP A 466 -5.74 35.28 20.16
CA ASP A 466 -5.38 36.24 21.19
C ASP A 466 -4.05 35.88 21.86
N ARG A 467 -3.89 34.61 22.16
CA ARG A 467 -2.66 34.07 22.72
C ARG A 467 -2.56 32.57 22.44
N CYS A 468 -1.33 32.03 22.41
CA CYS A 468 -1.07 30.61 22.36
C CYS A 468 -0.01 30.24 23.41
N GLU A 469 -0.25 29.17 24.15
CA GLU A 469 0.63 28.66 25.21
C GLU A 469 1.18 27.30 24.78
N LYS A 470 2.51 27.14 24.81
CA LYS A 470 3.20 25.93 24.38
C LYS A 470 3.43 24.97 25.52
N GLU A 471 3.18 23.69 25.27
CA GLU A 471 3.61 22.56 26.08
C GLU A 471 4.43 21.59 25.22
N LEU A 472 5.62 21.21 25.67
CA LEU A 472 6.39 20.13 25.04
C LEU A 472 6.01 18.80 25.66
N PHE A 473 5.36 17.94 24.86
CA PHE A 473 4.92 16.62 25.29
C PHE A 473 5.82 15.54 24.71
N LYS A 474 6.39 14.70 25.59
CA LYS A 474 7.17 13.51 25.19
C LYS A 474 6.22 12.32 25.11
N VAL A 475 6.02 11.82 23.92
CA VAL A 475 5.19 10.65 23.64
C VAL A 475 5.99 9.39 23.95
N HIS A 476 5.38 8.47 24.68
CA HIS A 476 5.99 7.21 25.08
C HIS A 476 5.31 6.02 24.35
N TYR A 477 6.08 5.00 24.17
CA TYR A 477 5.58 3.68 23.77
C TYR A 477 6.29 2.62 24.61
N ARG A 478 5.49 1.80 25.32
CA ARG A 478 6.01 0.79 26.28
C ARG A 478 6.97 1.40 27.32
N GLY A 479 6.62 2.57 27.84
CA GLY A 479 7.40 3.28 28.88
C GLY A 479 8.66 4.00 28.40
N ARG A 480 8.94 4.04 27.09
CA ARG A 480 10.11 4.74 26.51
C ARG A 480 9.69 5.91 25.64
N PRO A 481 10.38 7.05 25.67
CA PRO A 481 10.08 8.18 24.81
C PRO A 481 10.39 7.82 23.34
N VAL A 482 9.43 7.97 22.43
CA VAL A 482 9.58 7.63 21.02
C VAL A 482 9.51 8.84 20.10
N LYS A 483 8.87 9.92 20.52
CA LYS A 483 8.81 11.20 19.81
C LYS A 483 8.49 12.34 20.75
N ALA A 484 8.83 13.57 20.35
CA ALA A 484 8.40 14.79 21.01
C ALA A 484 7.38 15.51 20.16
N MET A 485 6.41 16.16 20.79
CA MET A 485 5.34 16.93 20.12
C MET A 485 5.17 18.25 20.85
N SER A 486 5.09 19.35 20.10
CA SER A 486 4.70 20.65 20.62
C SER A 486 3.19 20.78 20.54
N ILE A 487 2.54 20.98 21.69
CA ILE A 487 1.09 21.17 21.81
C ILE A 487 0.88 22.62 22.23
N PHE A 488 0.12 23.36 21.42
CA PHE A 488 -0.23 24.76 21.69
C PHE A 488 -1.71 24.86 22.06
N ARG A 489 -2.01 25.49 23.20
CA ARG A 489 -3.34 25.93 23.59
C ARG A 489 -3.54 27.35 23.06
N CYS A 490 -4.35 27.51 22.03
CA CYS A 490 -4.62 28.79 21.41
C CYS A 490 -6.04 29.24 21.73
N TYR A 491 -6.20 30.51 22.09
CA TYR A 491 -7.45 31.07 22.60
C TYR A 491 -8.00 32.12 21.64
N ASN A 492 -9.33 32.10 21.43
CA ASN A 492 -10.10 33.08 20.66
C ASN A 492 -9.60 33.23 19.21
N PHE A 493 -9.99 32.32 18.35
CA PHE A 493 -9.64 32.32 16.93
C PHE A 493 -10.24 33.51 16.20
N LYS A 494 -9.41 34.24 15.47
CA LYS A 494 -9.73 35.45 14.69
C LYS A 494 -9.76 35.28 13.19
N GLY A 495 -9.58 34.05 12.73
CA GLY A 495 -9.40 33.70 11.32
C GLY A 495 -7.93 33.55 10.95
N LEU A 496 -7.61 32.57 10.12
CA LEU A 496 -6.26 32.31 9.61
C LEU A 496 -6.24 32.51 8.09
N LYS A 497 -5.40 33.45 7.65
CA LYS A 497 -5.09 33.60 6.23
C LYS A 497 -3.97 32.60 5.90
N GLU A 498 -4.36 31.43 5.40
CA GLU A 498 -3.40 30.40 5.00
C GLU A 498 -2.48 30.87 3.87
N ALA A 499 -1.28 30.32 3.82
CA ALA A 499 -0.39 30.51 2.70
C ALA A 499 -1.03 29.95 1.41
N PRO A 500 -0.82 30.57 0.25
CA PRO A 500 -1.31 30.03 -1.00
C PRO A 500 -0.74 28.63 -1.23
N ASN A 501 -1.56 27.74 -1.74
CA ASN A 501 -1.08 26.39 -2.12
C ASN A 501 0.02 26.55 -3.19
N PRO A 502 1.20 25.97 -2.99
CA PRO A 502 2.22 26.01 -4.01
C PRO A 502 1.67 25.32 -5.27
N GLU A 503 1.89 25.91 -6.45
CA GLU A 503 1.55 25.29 -7.74
C GLU A 503 2.29 23.97 -8.02
N ARG A 504 3.20 23.60 -7.14
CA ARG A 504 3.94 22.31 -7.20
C ARG A 504 3.08 21.20 -6.62
N PHE A 505 2.54 20.40 -7.52
CA PHE A 505 1.77 19.20 -7.25
C PHE A 505 2.65 18.00 -6.92
#